data_5604fe29a7d204e09387d6f3cb2aa8d2
#
_entry.id   5604fe29a7d204e09387d6f3cb2aa8d2
#
_cell.length_a   1.000
_cell.length_b   1.000
_cell.length_c   1.000
_cell.angle_alpha   90.00
_cell.angle_beta   90.00
_cell.angle_gamma   90.00
#
_symmetry.space_group_name_H-M   'P 1'
#
loop_
_entity.id
_entity.type
_entity.pdbx_description
1 polymer ?
#
loop_
_entity_poly.entity_id
_entity_poly.type
_entity_poly.pdbx_seq_one_letter_code
_entity_poly.pdbx_strand_id
1 'polypeptide(L)'
;MAAMTVAERRQRDRAHRRQAIITAARQMAEAEGWDAVTTRRLADRIEYSQPVLYSHFPGKGGIIDAVAVEGFAELRLILRNAREAAGSPEAALRELAEAYVGFALEHPALYDAMFTLNTELPFGRPEAPRELQAAFAELREAVTPLAGGRDPDTLAEVAWSALHGVASLTRARRLRPDYQQARLTMLVDQLAGGPG
;
A
#
# COMPACT_ATOMS: atom_id res chain seq x y z
N MET A 1 -21.82 -11.23 30.35
CA MET A 1 -21.69 -10.82 28.94
C MET A 1 -22.90 -9.94 28.63
N ALA A 2 -22.70 -8.65 28.33
CA ALA A 2 -23.78 -7.74 27.97
C ALA A 2 -24.30 -8.09 26.57
N ALA A 3 -25.64 -8.14 26.42
CA ALA A 3 -26.25 -8.38 25.11
C ALA A 3 -26.02 -7.17 24.22
N MET A 4 -25.58 -7.42 22.98
CA MET A 4 -25.35 -6.38 21.96
C MET A 4 -26.67 -5.67 21.64
N THR A 5 -26.63 -4.35 21.58
CA THR A 5 -27.77 -3.53 21.18
C THR A 5 -28.10 -3.71 19.69
N VAL A 6 -29.32 -3.35 19.29
CA VAL A 6 -29.74 -3.38 17.87
C VAL A 6 -28.88 -2.44 17.02
N ALA A 7 -28.45 -1.29 17.56
CA ALA A 7 -27.58 -0.34 16.87
C ALA A 7 -26.19 -0.92 16.60
N GLU A 8 -25.56 -1.55 17.60
CA GLU A 8 -24.25 -2.20 17.47
C GLU A 8 -24.30 -3.35 16.46
N ARG A 9 -25.38 -4.13 16.44
CA ARG A 9 -25.56 -5.19 15.45
C ARG A 9 -25.64 -4.63 14.03
N ARG A 10 -26.44 -3.60 13.80
CA ARG A 10 -26.54 -2.91 12.49
C ARG A 10 -25.22 -2.34 12.03
N GLN A 11 -24.47 -1.72 12.92
CA GLN A 11 -23.15 -1.16 12.59
C GLN A 11 -22.16 -2.25 12.22
N ARG A 12 -22.12 -3.36 12.95
CA ARG A 12 -21.27 -4.52 12.63
C ARG A 12 -21.64 -5.14 11.29
N ASP A 13 -22.94 -5.31 11.02
CA ASP A 13 -23.41 -5.88 9.75
C ASP A 13 -23.06 -4.96 8.57
N ARG A 14 -23.13 -3.64 8.78
CA ARG A 14 -22.69 -2.65 7.77
C ARG A 14 -21.19 -2.73 7.51
N ALA A 15 -20.38 -2.81 8.56
CA ALA A 15 -18.92 -2.96 8.43
C ALA A 15 -18.54 -4.27 7.72
N HIS A 16 -19.19 -5.38 8.06
CA HIS A 16 -18.97 -6.67 7.43
C HIS A 16 -19.30 -6.65 5.93
N ARG A 17 -20.44 -6.04 5.54
CA ARG A 17 -20.79 -5.89 4.12
C ARG A 17 -19.79 -5.02 3.38
N ARG A 18 -19.37 -3.90 3.99
CA ARG A 18 -18.34 -3.03 3.40
C ARG A 18 -17.05 -3.80 3.15
N GLN A 19 -16.61 -4.60 4.12
CA GLN A 19 -15.42 -5.44 4.02
C GLN A 19 -15.55 -6.50 2.92
N ALA A 20 -16.69 -7.15 2.80
CA ALA A 20 -16.94 -8.15 1.76
C ALA A 20 -16.81 -7.53 0.35
N ILE A 21 -17.30 -6.31 0.15
CA ILE A 21 -17.17 -5.57 -1.13
C ILE A 21 -15.68 -5.31 -1.44
N ILE A 22 -14.91 -4.80 -0.47
CA ILE A 22 -13.47 -4.49 -0.65
C ILE A 22 -12.69 -5.76 -1.00
N THR A 23 -12.89 -6.82 -0.22
CA THR A 23 -12.22 -8.11 -0.43
C THR A 23 -12.53 -8.70 -1.81
N ALA A 24 -13.80 -8.69 -2.22
CA ALA A 24 -14.20 -9.20 -3.52
C ALA A 24 -13.62 -8.36 -4.68
N ALA A 25 -13.56 -7.03 -4.52
CA ALA A 25 -12.98 -6.14 -5.52
C ALA A 25 -11.48 -6.39 -5.69
N ARG A 26 -10.73 -6.49 -4.58
CA ARG A 26 -9.30 -6.84 -4.60
C ARG A 26 -9.07 -8.20 -5.27
N GLN A 27 -9.78 -9.24 -4.85
CA GLN A 27 -9.64 -10.58 -5.43
C GLN A 27 -9.94 -10.61 -6.94
N MET A 28 -10.94 -9.87 -7.37
CA MET A 28 -11.29 -9.78 -8.79
C MET A 28 -10.21 -9.01 -9.55
N ALA A 29 -9.69 -7.92 -8.99
CA ALA A 29 -8.63 -7.12 -9.61
C ALA A 29 -7.31 -7.91 -9.73
N GLU A 30 -6.92 -8.68 -8.71
CA GLU A 30 -5.71 -9.51 -8.76
C GLU A 30 -5.83 -10.64 -9.80
N ALA A 31 -7.02 -11.20 -9.97
CA ALA A 31 -7.25 -12.28 -10.93
C ALA A 31 -7.41 -11.82 -12.38
N GLU A 32 -8.07 -10.68 -12.60
CA GLU A 32 -8.55 -10.28 -13.94
C GLU A 32 -8.20 -8.81 -14.30
N GLY A 33 -7.55 -8.08 -13.40
CA GLY A 33 -7.26 -6.64 -13.55
C GLY A 33 -8.43 -5.73 -13.15
N TRP A 34 -8.11 -4.46 -12.90
CA TRP A 34 -9.10 -3.45 -12.47
C TRP A 34 -10.18 -3.14 -13.51
N ASP A 35 -9.92 -3.35 -14.80
CA ASP A 35 -10.93 -3.13 -15.85
C ASP A 35 -12.09 -4.12 -15.74
N ALA A 36 -11.82 -5.32 -15.25
CA ALA A 36 -12.84 -6.33 -15.00
C ALA A 36 -13.73 -6.04 -13.78
N VAL A 37 -13.28 -5.18 -12.85
CA VAL A 37 -14.01 -4.81 -11.65
C VAL A 37 -15.09 -3.79 -11.99
N THR A 38 -16.35 -4.22 -12.00
CA THR A 38 -17.53 -3.36 -12.16
C THR A 38 -18.50 -3.56 -11.00
N THR A 39 -19.30 -2.54 -10.68
CA THR A 39 -20.30 -2.64 -9.60
C THR A 39 -21.29 -3.77 -9.83
N ARG A 40 -21.64 -4.05 -11.08
CA ARG A 40 -22.53 -5.17 -11.45
C ARG A 40 -21.86 -6.51 -11.13
N ARG A 41 -20.64 -6.75 -11.64
CA ARG A 41 -19.93 -8.03 -11.39
C ARG A 41 -19.63 -8.23 -9.91
N LEU A 42 -19.32 -7.16 -9.17
CA LEU A 42 -19.13 -7.24 -7.72
C LEU A 42 -20.42 -7.63 -7.01
N ALA A 43 -21.56 -7.00 -7.37
CA ALA A 43 -22.85 -7.34 -6.81
C ALA A 43 -23.20 -8.81 -7.03
N ASP A 44 -23.02 -9.29 -8.27
CA ASP A 44 -23.27 -10.69 -8.63
C ASP A 44 -22.35 -11.65 -7.85
N ARG A 45 -21.06 -11.31 -7.68
CA ARG A 45 -20.06 -12.15 -6.99
C ARG A 45 -20.32 -12.30 -5.49
N ILE A 46 -20.83 -11.27 -4.83
CA ILE A 46 -21.09 -11.27 -3.38
C ILE A 46 -22.57 -11.47 -3.04
N GLU A 47 -23.39 -11.77 -4.03
CA GLU A 47 -24.83 -12.01 -3.91
C GLU A 47 -25.59 -10.82 -3.26
N TYR A 48 -25.15 -9.59 -3.58
CA TYR A 48 -25.81 -8.36 -3.15
C TYR A 48 -26.42 -7.64 -4.36
N SER A 49 -27.47 -6.83 -4.09
CA SER A 49 -27.99 -5.95 -5.13
C SER A 49 -27.08 -4.73 -5.34
N GLN A 50 -27.06 -4.17 -6.57
CA GLN A 50 -26.29 -2.96 -6.85
C GLN A 50 -26.68 -1.77 -5.93
N PRO A 51 -27.95 -1.51 -5.57
CA PRO A 51 -28.30 -0.50 -4.59
C PRO A 51 -27.59 -0.67 -3.23
N VAL A 52 -27.35 -1.91 -2.80
CA VAL A 52 -26.60 -2.18 -1.57
C VAL A 52 -25.14 -1.73 -1.72
N LEU A 53 -24.49 -2.00 -2.87
CA LEU A 53 -23.14 -1.51 -3.13
C LEU A 53 -23.09 0.03 -3.07
N TYR A 54 -24.02 0.70 -3.74
CA TYR A 54 -24.08 2.17 -3.76
C TYR A 54 -24.37 2.78 -2.37
N SER A 55 -24.99 2.03 -1.45
CA SER A 55 -25.17 2.48 -0.05
C SER A 55 -23.86 2.47 0.76
N HIS A 56 -22.83 1.77 0.28
CA HIS A 56 -21.50 1.67 0.90
C HIS A 56 -20.43 2.48 0.20
N PHE A 57 -20.52 2.61 -1.13
CA PHE A 57 -19.51 3.29 -1.97
C PHE A 57 -20.20 4.10 -3.07
N PRO A 58 -19.77 5.34 -3.33
CA PRO A 58 -20.37 6.20 -4.37
C PRO A 58 -20.12 5.68 -5.79
N GLY A 59 -19.33 4.61 -5.95
CA GLY A 59 -18.98 4.02 -7.23
C GLY A 59 -17.69 3.22 -7.16
N LYS A 60 -17.16 2.83 -8.33
CA LYS A 60 -15.90 2.07 -8.45
C LYS A 60 -14.72 2.83 -7.82
N GLY A 61 -14.63 4.16 -7.99
CA GLY A 61 -13.56 4.98 -7.40
C GLY A 61 -13.48 4.84 -5.89
N GLY A 62 -14.60 5.01 -5.17
CA GLY A 62 -14.62 4.84 -3.72
C GLY A 62 -14.29 3.41 -3.24
N ILE A 63 -14.53 2.39 -4.09
CA ILE A 63 -14.08 1.02 -3.80
C ILE A 63 -12.56 0.91 -3.97
N ILE A 64 -11.99 1.51 -5.03
CA ILE A 64 -10.54 1.56 -5.26
C ILE A 64 -9.84 2.27 -4.10
N ASP A 65 -10.36 3.42 -3.67
CA ASP A 65 -9.82 4.17 -2.53
C ASP A 65 -9.79 3.32 -1.25
N ALA A 66 -10.88 2.59 -0.99
CA ALA A 66 -10.96 1.72 0.18
C ALA A 66 -9.98 0.53 0.11
N VAL A 67 -9.79 -0.07 -1.07
CA VAL A 67 -8.78 -1.11 -1.31
C VAL A 67 -7.38 -0.54 -1.13
N ALA A 68 -7.11 0.67 -1.62
CA ALA A 68 -5.83 1.34 -1.45
C ALA A 68 -5.50 1.60 0.02
N VAL A 69 -6.47 2.08 0.82
CA VAL A 69 -6.29 2.31 2.27
C VAL A 69 -5.92 1.01 2.99
N GLU A 70 -6.60 -0.11 2.69
CA GLU A 70 -6.21 -1.43 3.23
C GLU A 70 -4.81 -1.85 2.78
N GLY A 71 -4.45 -1.57 1.53
CA GLY A 71 -3.11 -1.81 1.00
C GLY A 71 -2.02 -1.06 1.76
N PHE A 72 -2.26 0.20 2.12
CA PHE A 72 -1.34 0.97 2.96
C PHE A 72 -1.20 0.41 4.37
N ALA A 73 -2.30 -0.07 4.97
CA ALA A 73 -2.24 -0.74 6.27
C ALA A 73 -1.41 -2.03 6.21
N GLU A 74 -1.56 -2.82 5.16
CA GLU A 74 -0.81 -4.07 4.92
C GLU A 74 0.67 -3.77 4.66
N LEU A 75 0.96 -2.84 3.75
CA LEU A 75 2.33 -2.40 3.43
C LEU A 75 3.05 -1.90 4.68
N ARG A 76 2.41 -1.07 5.51
CA ARG A 76 2.97 -0.62 6.78
C ARG A 76 3.48 -1.77 7.64
N LEU A 77 2.66 -2.81 7.83
CA LEU A 77 3.04 -3.95 8.67
C LEU A 77 4.24 -4.71 8.10
N ILE A 78 4.27 -4.88 6.78
CA ILE A 78 5.37 -5.55 6.07
C ILE A 78 6.66 -4.74 6.24
N LEU A 79 6.63 -3.42 5.98
CA LEU A 79 7.80 -2.53 6.11
C LEU A 79 8.30 -2.46 7.56
N ARG A 80 7.38 -2.36 8.52
CA ARG A 80 7.71 -2.34 9.94
C ARG A 80 8.43 -3.62 10.36
N ASN A 81 7.88 -4.79 10.02
CA ASN A 81 8.46 -6.08 10.38
C ASN A 81 9.86 -6.23 9.78
N ALA A 82 10.06 -5.85 8.52
CA ALA A 82 11.35 -5.87 7.85
C ALA A 82 12.37 -4.96 8.58
N ARG A 83 11.98 -3.72 8.89
CA ARG A 83 12.84 -2.75 9.59
C ARG A 83 13.21 -3.22 11.00
N GLU A 84 12.24 -3.71 11.79
CA GLU A 84 12.45 -4.12 13.19
C GLU A 84 13.25 -5.41 13.34
N ALA A 85 13.27 -6.28 12.32
CA ALA A 85 14.06 -7.51 12.33
C ALA A 85 15.56 -7.28 12.06
N ALA A 86 15.96 -6.11 11.57
CA ALA A 86 17.31 -5.82 11.13
C ALA A 86 18.25 -5.42 12.29
N GLY A 87 19.53 -5.75 12.17
CA GLY A 87 20.55 -5.51 13.19
C GLY A 87 21.30 -4.17 13.08
N SER A 88 21.13 -3.43 11.98
CA SER A 88 21.73 -2.09 11.77
C SER A 88 20.82 -1.20 10.95
N PRO A 89 21.03 0.13 10.97
CA PRO A 89 20.25 1.07 10.15
C PRO A 89 20.31 0.77 8.64
N GLU A 90 21.48 0.43 8.12
CA GLU A 90 21.67 0.10 6.70
C GLU A 90 20.96 -1.22 6.34
N ALA A 91 21.03 -2.21 7.24
CA ALA A 91 20.29 -3.46 7.08
C ALA A 91 18.79 -3.21 7.12
N ALA A 92 18.31 -2.35 8.04
CA ALA A 92 16.89 -1.98 8.15
C ALA A 92 16.35 -1.35 6.86
N LEU A 93 17.10 -0.42 6.27
CA LEU A 93 16.72 0.17 4.99
C LEU A 93 16.75 -0.84 3.84
N ARG A 94 17.70 -1.78 3.86
CA ARG A 94 17.82 -2.85 2.84
C ARG A 94 16.63 -3.80 2.91
N GLU A 95 16.35 -4.35 4.07
CA GLU A 95 15.22 -5.26 4.27
C GLU A 95 13.88 -4.59 3.93
N LEU A 96 13.72 -3.32 4.33
CA LEU A 96 12.55 -2.52 3.98
C LEU A 96 12.44 -2.33 2.46
N ALA A 97 13.54 -2.03 1.77
CA ALA A 97 13.57 -1.85 0.32
C ALA A 97 13.18 -3.14 -0.43
N GLU A 98 13.69 -4.29 0.03
CA GLU A 98 13.34 -5.60 -0.51
C GLU A 98 11.86 -5.92 -0.29
N ALA A 99 11.36 -5.68 0.93
CA ALA A 99 9.97 -5.87 1.29
C ALA A 99 9.01 -4.99 0.47
N TYR A 100 9.37 -3.72 0.23
CA TYR A 100 8.58 -2.79 -0.59
C TYR A 100 8.46 -3.29 -2.03
N VAL A 101 9.57 -3.68 -2.65
CA VAL A 101 9.57 -4.16 -4.04
C VAL A 101 8.87 -5.53 -4.12
N GLY A 102 9.10 -6.42 -3.14
CA GLY A 102 8.41 -7.70 -3.02
C GLY A 102 6.89 -7.52 -2.99
N PHE A 103 6.39 -6.63 -2.13
CA PHE A 103 4.96 -6.29 -2.05
C PHE A 103 4.36 -5.86 -3.40
N ALA A 104 5.08 -5.00 -4.13
CA ALA A 104 4.61 -4.53 -5.44
C ALA A 104 4.54 -5.64 -6.50
N LEU A 105 5.38 -6.67 -6.40
CA LEU A 105 5.41 -7.81 -7.31
C LEU A 105 4.38 -8.87 -6.94
N GLU A 106 4.16 -9.09 -5.65
CA GLU A 106 3.22 -10.10 -5.13
C GLU A 106 1.76 -9.64 -5.20
N HIS A 107 1.51 -8.33 -5.11
CA HIS A 107 0.18 -7.73 -5.09
C HIS A 107 0.02 -6.65 -6.17
N PRO A 108 0.12 -7.01 -7.46
CA PRO A 108 0.18 -6.02 -8.54
C PRO A 108 -1.08 -5.15 -8.64
N ALA A 109 -2.28 -5.73 -8.50
CA ALA A 109 -3.50 -4.93 -8.58
C ALA A 109 -3.73 -4.06 -7.34
N LEU A 110 -3.33 -4.53 -6.16
CA LEU A 110 -3.35 -3.72 -4.95
C LEU A 110 -2.40 -2.53 -5.06
N TYR A 111 -1.18 -2.77 -5.55
CA TYR A 111 -0.19 -1.71 -5.80
C TYR A 111 -0.69 -0.67 -6.81
N ASP A 112 -1.40 -1.12 -7.85
CA ASP A 112 -2.02 -0.21 -8.83
C ASP A 112 -3.11 0.66 -8.18
N ALA A 113 -3.95 0.10 -7.32
CA ALA A 113 -4.94 0.87 -6.56
C ALA A 113 -4.29 1.94 -5.67
N MET A 114 -3.14 1.61 -5.07
CA MET A 114 -2.43 2.52 -4.15
C MET A 114 -1.72 3.67 -4.88
N PHE A 115 -1.13 3.43 -6.07
CA PHE A 115 -0.15 4.35 -6.65
C PHE A 115 -0.36 4.69 -8.13
N THR A 116 -1.12 3.91 -8.89
CA THR A 116 -1.20 4.04 -10.35
C THR A 116 -2.56 4.52 -10.83
N LEU A 117 -3.63 4.05 -10.21
CA LEU A 117 -4.98 4.45 -10.56
C LEU A 117 -5.30 5.84 -10.00
N ASN A 118 -6.20 6.56 -10.68
CA ASN A 118 -6.73 7.81 -10.16
C ASN A 118 -7.52 7.54 -8.88
N THR A 119 -6.98 7.98 -7.76
CA THR A 119 -7.62 7.97 -6.44
C THR A 119 -7.82 9.42 -5.98
N GLU A 120 -8.84 9.64 -5.15
CA GLU A 120 -9.07 10.94 -4.50
C GLU A 120 -8.30 11.06 -3.18
N LEU A 121 -7.41 10.11 -2.88
CA LEU A 121 -6.63 10.11 -1.65
C LEU A 121 -5.62 11.28 -1.63
N PRO A 122 -5.64 12.12 -0.60
CA PRO A 122 -4.75 13.27 -0.50
C PRO A 122 -3.36 12.83 -0.03
N PHE A 123 -2.44 12.58 -0.96
CA PHE A 123 -1.04 12.30 -0.65
C PHE A 123 -0.31 13.55 -0.16
N GLY A 124 0.62 13.40 0.80
CA GLY A 124 1.46 14.48 1.30
C GLY A 124 0.71 15.62 2.00
N ARG A 125 -0.51 15.37 2.46
CA ARG A 125 -1.37 16.35 3.14
C ARG A 125 -1.78 15.86 4.53
N PRO A 126 -2.05 16.77 5.47
CA PRO A 126 -2.52 16.39 6.82
C PRO A 126 -3.80 15.57 6.83
N GLU A 127 -4.65 15.74 5.82
CA GLU A 127 -5.93 15.04 5.65
C GLU A 127 -5.78 13.62 5.07
N ALA A 128 -4.57 13.20 4.73
CA ALA A 128 -4.31 11.86 4.24
C ALA A 128 -4.81 10.78 5.23
N PRO A 129 -5.30 9.63 4.75
CA PRO A 129 -5.63 8.51 5.62
C PRO A 129 -4.48 8.15 6.54
N ARG A 130 -4.80 7.78 7.78
CA ARG A 130 -3.79 7.41 8.80
C ARG A 130 -2.92 6.24 8.35
N GLU A 131 -3.50 5.31 7.61
CA GLU A 131 -2.81 4.14 7.07
C GLU A 131 -1.71 4.54 6.10
N LEU A 132 -1.98 5.51 5.23
CA LEU A 132 -1.00 6.06 4.29
C LEU A 132 0.11 6.80 5.02
N GLN A 133 -0.24 7.69 5.94
CA GLN A 133 0.74 8.41 6.77
C GLN A 133 1.63 7.43 7.55
N ALA A 134 1.03 6.37 8.12
CA ALA A 134 1.76 5.38 8.90
C ALA A 134 2.68 4.50 8.04
N ALA A 135 2.29 4.17 6.79
CA ALA A 135 3.17 3.46 5.87
C ALA A 135 4.39 4.31 5.47
N PHE A 136 4.19 5.61 5.19
CA PHE A 136 5.28 6.55 4.93
C PHE A 136 6.19 6.74 6.14
N ALA A 137 5.63 6.75 7.36
CA ALA A 137 6.41 6.86 8.59
C ALA A 137 7.41 5.71 8.77
N GLU A 138 7.10 4.47 8.36
CA GLU A 138 8.06 3.36 8.44
C GLU A 138 9.30 3.61 7.57
N LEU A 139 9.12 4.19 6.39
CA LEU A 139 10.23 4.57 5.51
C LEU A 139 11.06 5.71 6.12
N ARG A 140 10.39 6.75 6.66
CA ARG A 140 11.03 7.85 7.36
C ARG A 140 11.86 7.36 8.55
N GLU A 141 11.33 6.46 9.35
CA GLU A 141 12.06 5.87 10.48
C GLU A 141 13.30 5.08 10.02
N ALA A 142 13.21 4.36 8.90
CA ALA A 142 14.34 3.62 8.36
C ALA A 142 15.48 4.53 7.89
N VAL A 143 15.18 5.69 7.29
CA VAL A 143 16.21 6.62 6.78
C VAL A 143 16.73 7.61 7.83
N THR A 144 15.97 7.87 8.90
CA THR A 144 16.34 8.87 9.92
C THR A 144 17.74 8.64 10.52
N PRO A 145 18.15 7.43 10.92
CA PRO A 145 19.50 7.19 11.43
C PRO A 145 20.62 7.42 10.40
N LEU A 146 20.26 7.37 9.12
CA LEU A 146 21.17 7.52 7.98
C LEU A 146 21.18 8.94 7.39
N ALA A 147 20.40 9.84 7.98
CA ALA A 147 20.19 11.17 7.39
C ALA A 147 21.47 12.04 7.34
N GLY A 148 22.39 11.89 8.30
CA GLY A 148 23.69 12.59 8.26
C GLY A 148 23.55 14.11 8.13
N GLY A 149 22.56 14.72 8.80
CA GLY A 149 22.25 16.15 8.71
C GLY A 149 21.29 16.56 7.57
N ARG A 150 20.90 15.64 6.70
CA ARG A 150 19.84 15.84 5.70
C ARG A 150 18.47 15.83 6.41
N ASP A 151 17.49 16.49 5.81
CA ASP A 151 16.10 16.43 6.29
C ASP A 151 15.53 14.99 6.10
N PRO A 152 15.10 14.31 7.20
CA PRO A 152 14.62 12.92 7.10
C PRO A 152 13.35 12.75 6.26
N ASP A 153 12.47 13.75 6.21
CA ASP A 153 11.24 13.68 5.43
C ASP A 153 11.57 13.74 3.93
N THR A 154 12.42 14.67 3.53
CA THR A 154 12.91 14.76 2.14
C THR A 154 13.69 13.50 1.74
N LEU A 155 14.52 12.96 2.64
CA LEU A 155 15.27 11.72 2.37
C LEU A 155 14.33 10.53 2.19
N ALA A 156 13.25 10.46 2.98
CA ALA A 156 12.23 9.43 2.83
C ALA A 156 11.48 9.55 1.49
N GLU A 157 11.15 10.76 1.05
CA GLU A 157 10.53 11.01 -0.27
C GLU A 157 11.44 10.58 -1.42
N VAL A 158 12.74 10.88 -1.34
CA VAL A 158 13.74 10.43 -2.34
C VAL A 158 13.85 8.91 -2.34
N ALA A 159 13.95 8.28 -1.17
CA ALA A 159 14.01 6.83 -1.03
C ALA A 159 12.75 6.17 -1.61
N TRP A 160 11.58 6.69 -1.26
CA TRP A 160 10.31 6.20 -1.81
C TRP A 160 10.24 6.36 -3.33
N SER A 161 10.61 7.51 -3.86
CA SER A 161 10.62 7.76 -5.31
C SER A 161 11.49 6.74 -6.05
N ALA A 162 12.68 6.45 -5.51
CA ALA A 162 13.59 5.46 -6.09
C ALA A 162 13.02 4.04 -6.00
N LEU A 163 12.50 3.62 -4.85
CA LEU A 163 11.88 2.31 -4.65
C LEU A 163 10.65 2.12 -5.55
N HIS A 164 9.78 3.15 -5.63
CA HIS A 164 8.63 3.15 -6.54
C HIS A 164 9.06 3.02 -7.99
N GLY A 165 10.11 3.73 -8.40
CA GLY A 165 10.71 3.61 -9.74
C GLY A 165 11.23 2.21 -10.02
N VAL A 166 11.97 1.60 -9.09
CA VAL A 166 12.46 0.21 -9.22
C VAL A 166 11.29 -0.76 -9.33
N ALA A 167 10.30 -0.67 -8.45
CA ALA A 167 9.13 -1.54 -8.45
C ALA A 167 8.34 -1.42 -9.77
N SER A 168 8.02 -0.20 -10.20
CA SER A 168 7.26 0.07 -11.42
C SER A 168 7.98 -0.42 -12.69
N LEU A 169 9.28 -0.15 -12.80
CA LEU A 169 10.09 -0.61 -13.94
C LEU A 169 10.29 -2.13 -13.96
N THR A 170 10.41 -2.75 -12.78
CA THR A 170 10.50 -4.22 -12.67
C THR A 170 9.20 -4.88 -13.11
N ARG A 171 8.05 -4.39 -12.62
CA ARG A 171 6.71 -4.86 -13.02
C ARG A 171 6.48 -4.71 -14.52
N ALA A 172 6.94 -3.60 -15.09
CA ALA A 172 6.86 -3.34 -16.53
C ALA A 172 7.90 -4.14 -17.37
N ARG A 173 8.73 -4.99 -16.73
CA ARG A 173 9.82 -5.77 -17.39
C ARG A 173 10.81 -4.88 -18.16
N ARG A 174 11.08 -3.69 -17.65
CA ARG A 174 11.98 -2.71 -18.27
C ARG A 174 13.38 -2.70 -17.68
N LEU A 175 13.62 -3.51 -16.63
CA LEU A 175 14.92 -3.70 -16.02
C LEU A 175 15.42 -5.12 -16.26
N ARG A 176 16.75 -5.29 -16.20
CA ARG A 176 17.38 -6.63 -16.30
C ARG A 176 16.92 -7.49 -15.13
N PRO A 177 16.42 -8.73 -15.34
CA PRO A 177 15.75 -9.52 -14.30
C PRO A 177 16.66 -9.84 -13.10
N ASP A 178 17.90 -10.30 -13.35
CA ASP A 178 18.76 -10.91 -12.32
C ASP A 178 19.53 -9.88 -11.45
N TYR A 179 19.26 -8.59 -11.59
CA TYR A 179 20.03 -7.52 -10.93
C TYR A 179 19.25 -6.76 -9.86
N GLN A 180 18.13 -7.30 -9.39
CA GLN A 180 17.31 -6.58 -8.42
C GLN A 180 18.06 -6.34 -7.12
N GLN A 181 18.71 -7.37 -6.56
CA GLN A 181 19.49 -7.26 -5.34
C GLN A 181 20.61 -6.22 -5.47
N ALA A 182 21.36 -6.26 -6.59
CA ALA A 182 22.44 -5.32 -6.83
C ALA A 182 21.94 -3.85 -6.89
N ARG A 183 20.76 -3.62 -7.51
CA ARG A 183 20.13 -2.29 -7.56
C ARG A 183 19.75 -1.79 -6.19
N LEU A 184 19.11 -2.63 -5.36
CA LEU A 184 18.70 -2.26 -4.02
C LEU A 184 19.91 -2.01 -3.11
N THR A 185 20.95 -2.84 -3.22
CA THR A 185 22.21 -2.60 -2.50
C THR A 185 22.81 -1.24 -2.87
N MET A 186 22.95 -0.95 -4.16
CA MET A 186 23.50 0.34 -4.63
C MET A 186 22.65 1.53 -4.17
N LEU A 187 21.31 1.40 -4.20
CA LEU A 187 20.41 2.44 -3.71
C LEU A 187 20.61 2.69 -2.21
N VAL A 188 20.67 1.63 -1.41
CA VAL A 188 20.88 1.75 0.05
C VAL A 188 22.22 2.37 0.36
N ASP A 189 23.29 1.95 -0.32
CA ASP A 189 24.63 2.49 -0.14
C ASP A 189 24.69 4.00 -0.45
N GLN A 190 24.00 4.46 -1.51
CA GLN A 190 23.89 5.88 -1.84
C GLN A 190 23.08 6.68 -0.82
N LEU A 191 22.00 6.12 -0.30
CA LEU A 191 21.17 6.79 0.71
C LEU A 191 21.87 6.84 2.08
N ALA A 192 22.63 5.81 2.43
CA ALA A 192 23.39 5.73 3.67
C ALA A 192 24.68 6.57 3.64
N GLY A 193 25.33 6.61 2.49
CA GLY A 193 26.58 7.32 2.29
C GLY A 193 26.42 8.80 2.14
N GLY A 194 25.89 9.62 2.96
CA GLY A 194 25.70 11.07 2.84
C GLY A 194 26.68 11.84 1.94
N PRO A 195 26.51 13.13 1.67
CA PRO A 195 27.46 13.88 0.86
C PRO A 195 28.83 13.83 1.55
N GLY A 196 29.81 13.23 0.85
CA GLY A 196 31.21 13.28 1.24
C GLY A 196 31.76 14.72 1.20
#